data_461b959c2778b09307a2a3df1a8973ff
#
_entry.id   461b959c2778b09307a2a3df1a8973ff
#
_cell.length_a   1.000
_cell.length_b   1.000
_cell.length_c   1.000
_cell.angle_alpha   90.00
_cell.angle_beta   90.00
_cell.angle_gamma   90.00
#
_symmetry.space_group_name_H-M   'P 1'
#
loop_
_entity.id
_entity.type
_entity.pdbx_description
1 polymer ?
#
loop_
_entity_poly.entity_id
_entity_poly.type
_entity_poly.pdbx_seq_one_letter_code
_entity_poly.pdbx_strand_id
1 'polypeptide(L)'
;MAQAETYDINALKVCPTPVLDACSERMVCVECGKKVRFFCYQCLRPVSDLEGKIPQIRLPFKLDVVKHEGEKDGKSTALHAKVMAPEDVEIIAYSENCLDDVDVERTALLFPGPDATNIADMDPASFDKVIVIDGTWRQAKGMLHHCQKLRQMRKVTVNPRRTKFWRYQNFDDSYMATIEAIYFLYRDSVSSGYNGEYDALMYFFKYFYDFIQSEYAARPEKSFHNKHQKGYIAYETALPSTSLRQTKSSVVPEANYDFDDLDLDLAFQAPLDDQQDEA
;
A
#
# COMPACT_ATOMS: atom_id res chain seq x y z
N MET A 1 15.18 -15.48 14.38
CA MET A 1 14.30 -14.85 13.37
C MET A 1 15.14 -14.57 12.14
N ALA A 2 14.67 -14.92 10.95
CA ALA A 2 15.36 -14.58 9.71
C ALA A 2 15.42 -13.05 9.59
N GLN A 3 16.55 -12.53 9.12
CA GLN A 3 16.73 -11.09 8.93
C GLN A 3 15.89 -10.65 7.74
N ALA A 4 15.13 -9.55 7.90
CA ALA A 4 14.27 -9.04 6.81
C ALA A 4 15.12 -8.62 5.61
N GLU A 5 14.79 -9.17 4.44
CA GLU A 5 15.46 -8.89 3.18
C GLU A 5 15.02 -7.52 2.62
N THR A 6 15.97 -6.77 2.06
CA THR A 6 15.64 -5.53 1.35
C THR A 6 15.32 -5.88 -0.12
N TYR A 7 14.12 -5.53 -0.59
CA TYR A 7 13.79 -5.65 -2.00
C TYR A 7 14.02 -4.33 -2.73
N ASP A 8 14.37 -4.42 -4.01
CA ASP A 8 14.52 -3.25 -4.86
C ASP A 8 13.20 -2.97 -5.60
N ILE A 9 12.51 -1.91 -5.20
CA ILE A 9 11.25 -1.48 -5.82
C ILE A 9 11.44 -1.03 -7.29
N ASN A 10 12.65 -0.61 -7.67
CA ASN A 10 12.97 -0.21 -9.03
C ASN A 10 13.26 -1.40 -9.96
N ALA A 11 13.54 -2.57 -9.39
CA ALA A 11 13.70 -3.81 -10.15
C ALA A 11 12.36 -4.45 -10.55
N LEU A 12 11.23 -3.97 -9.99
CA LEU A 12 9.90 -4.48 -10.35
C LEU A 12 9.55 -4.12 -11.81
N LYS A 13 8.98 -5.07 -12.53
CA LYS A 13 8.51 -4.91 -13.92
C LYS A 13 7.14 -4.21 -13.96
N VAL A 14 7.06 -3.04 -13.35
CA VAL A 14 5.86 -2.21 -13.37
C VAL A 14 5.82 -1.39 -14.64
N CYS A 15 4.67 -1.35 -15.31
CA CYS A 15 4.48 -0.52 -16.49
C CYS A 15 4.75 0.97 -16.18
N PRO A 16 5.29 1.75 -17.14
CA PRO A 16 5.41 3.20 -17.01
C PRO A 16 4.08 3.86 -16.65
N THR A 17 4.13 4.95 -15.89
CA THR A 17 2.98 5.63 -15.30
C THR A 17 2.60 6.99 -15.92
N PRO A 18 2.94 7.33 -17.19
CA PRO A 18 2.67 8.65 -17.77
C PRO A 18 1.18 9.01 -17.79
N VAL A 19 0.31 8.01 -17.80
CA VAL A 19 -1.15 8.21 -17.70
C VAL A 19 -1.58 8.73 -16.33
N LEU A 20 -0.86 8.38 -15.26
CA LEU A 20 -1.09 8.93 -13.92
C LEU A 20 -0.55 10.36 -13.80
N ASP A 21 0.62 10.65 -14.41
CA ASP A 21 1.20 11.99 -14.43
C ASP A 21 0.28 12.97 -15.17
N ALA A 22 -0.40 12.51 -16.23
CA ALA A 22 -1.36 13.32 -16.97
C ALA A 22 -2.64 13.65 -16.19
N CYS A 23 -2.96 12.90 -15.11
CA CYS A 23 -4.12 13.18 -14.25
C CYS A 23 -3.78 14.29 -13.25
N SER A 24 -3.85 15.57 -13.69
CA SER A 24 -3.57 16.72 -12.83
C SER A 24 -4.71 17.09 -11.89
N GLU A 25 -5.97 16.76 -12.25
CA GLU A 25 -7.16 17.16 -11.54
C GLU A 25 -7.96 15.97 -11.00
N ARG A 26 -8.85 16.26 -10.05
CA ARG A 26 -9.82 15.28 -9.56
C ARG A 26 -11.02 15.21 -10.49
N MET A 27 -11.41 14.00 -10.84
CA MET A 27 -12.56 13.70 -11.68
C MET A 27 -13.74 13.23 -10.84
N VAL A 28 -14.94 13.41 -11.37
CA VAL A 28 -16.17 12.90 -10.76
C VAL A 28 -16.32 11.42 -11.09
N CYS A 29 -16.41 10.56 -10.09
CA CYS A 29 -16.72 9.15 -10.29
C CYS A 29 -18.10 9.01 -10.92
N VAL A 30 -18.18 8.31 -12.03
CA VAL A 30 -19.43 8.12 -12.80
C VAL A 30 -20.49 7.31 -12.05
N GLU A 31 -20.07 6.49 -11.07
CA GLU A 31 -20.99 5.64 -10.30
C GLU A 31 -21.55 6.37 -9.06
N CYS A 32 -20.69 7.03 -8.27
CA CYS A 32 -21.10 7.59 -6.98
C CYS A 32 -20.99 9.11 -6.86
N GLY A 33 -20.51 9.81 -7.89
CA GLY A 33 -20.39 11.27 -7.90
C GLY A 33 -19.26 11.85 -7.03
N LYS A 34 -18.46 11.03 -6.35
CA LYS A 34 -17.32 11.53 -5.55
C LYS A 34 -16.20 12.02 -6.45
N LYS A 35 -15.55 13.12 -6.03
CA LYS A 35 -14.35 13.63 -6.71
C LYS A 35 -13.12 12.84 -6.24
N VAL A 36 -12.47 12.17 -7.17
CA VAL A 36 -11.29 11.31 -6.96
C VAL A 36 -10.27 11.55 -8.07
N ARG A 37 -9.01 11.19 -7.85
CA ARG A 37 -7.96 11.47 -8.83
C ARG A 37 -7.69 10.29 -9.77
N PHE A 38 -7.35 9.14 -9.24
CA PHE A 38 -6.93 7.98 -10.05
C PHE A 38 -7.99 6.88 -10.09
N PHE A 39 -8.59 6.60 -8.95
CA PHE A 39 -9.66 5.61 -8.82
C PHE A 39 -10.58 5.98 -7.66
N CYS A 40 -11.81 5.51 -7.74
CA CYS A 40 -12.79 5.72 -6.68
C CYS A 40 -12.58 4.73 -5.55
N TYR A 41 -12.34 5.22 -4.35
CA TYR A 41 -12.17 4.38 -3.16
C TYR A 41 -13.45 3.65 -2.74
N GLN A 42 -14.61 4.13 -3.14
CA GLN A 42 -15.89 3.50 -2.83
C GLN A 42 -16.30 2.49 -3.90
N CYS A 43 -16.19 2.85 -5.18
CA CYS A 43 -16.59 1.99 -6.30
C CYS A 43 -15.47 1.07 -6.77
N LEU A 44 -14.24 1.28 -6.28
CA LEU A 44 -13.04 0.45 -6.52
C LEU A 44 -12.73 0.27 -8.00
N ARG A 45 -12.94 1.35 -8.78
CA ARG A 45 -12.67 1.37 -10.23
C ARG A 45 -11.92 2.64 -10.63
N PRO A 46 -11.11 2.57 -11.68
CA PRO A 46 -10.43 3.74 -12.20
C PRO A 46 -11.40 4.87 -12.57
N VAL A 47 -10.91 6.11 -12.59
CA VAL A 47 -11.62 7.21 -13.22
C VAL A 47 -11.71 7.00 -14.73
N SER A 48 -12.68 7.62 -15.40
CA SER A 48 -12.94 7.42 -16.83
C SER A 48 -11.70 7.61 -17.71
N ASP A 49 -10.86 8.58 -17.40
CA ASP A 49 -9.64 8.85 -18.18
C ASP A 49 -8.56 7.77 -18.04
N LEU A 50 -8.63 6.94 -17.01
CA LEU A 50 -7.72 5.82 -16.76
C LEU A 50 -8.31 4.46 -17.10
N GLU A 51 -9.60 4.38 -17.39
CA GLU A 51 -10.26 3.13 -17.74
C GLU A 51 -9.62 2.55 -19.00
N GLY A 52 -9.21 1.27 -18.92
CA GLY A 52 -8.48 0.59 -19.99
C GLY A 52 -7.03 1.04 -20.23
N LYS A 53 -6.53 2.05 -19.49
CA LYS A 53 -5.16 2.56 -19.64
C LYS A 53 -4.21 2.10 -18.54
N ILE A 54 -4.72 1.63 -17.41
CA ILE A 54 -3.90 1.02 -16.36
C ILE A 54 -3.87 -0.50 -16.55
N PRO A 55 -2.76 -1.15 -16.18
CA PRO A 55 -2.67 -2.60 -16.30
C PRO A 55 -3.67 -3.29 -15.38
N GLN A 56 -4.25 -4.39 -15.86
CA GLN A 56 -5.02 -5.30 -15.03
C GLN A 56 -4.39 -6.68 -15.13
N ILE A 57 -4.44 -7.44 -14.04
CA ILE A 57 -3.86 -8.77 -13.97
C ILE A 57 -4.86 -9.79 -13.45
N ARG A 58 -4.55 -11.06 -13.71
CA ARG A 58 -5.24 -12.21 -13.12
C ARG A 58 -4.35 -12.82 -12.05
N LEU A 59 -4.98 -13.28 -10.98
CA LEU A 59 -4.29 -13.90 -9.86
C LEU A 59 -4.53 -15.42 -9.86
N PRO A 60 -3.59 -16.24 -9.40
CA PRO A 60 -3.69 -17.70 -9.45
C PRO A 60 -4.72 -18.26 -8.46
N PHE A 61 -5.05 -17.50 -7.41
CA PHE A 61 -6.10 -17.81 -6.43
C PHE A 61 -6.78 -16.53 -5.98
N LYS A 62 -7.98 -16.63 -5.43
CA LYS A 62 -8.78 -15.47 -5.02
C LYS A 62 -8.22 -14.82 -3.75
N LEU A 63 -8.48 -13.53 -3.61
CA LEU A 63 -8.11 -12.72 -2.46
C LEU A 63 -9.33 -11.99 -1.91
N ASP A 64 -9.64 -12.20 -0.64
CA ASP A 64 -10.57 -11.35 0.07
C ASP A 64 -9.80 -10.46 1.05
N VAL A 65 -10.02 -9.16 0.98
CA VAL A 65 -9.48 -8.19 1.93
C VAL A 65 -10.58 -7.81 2.91
N VAL A 66 -10.44 -8.23 4.15
CA VAL A 66 -11.37 -7.87 5.23
C VAL A 66 -10.89 -6.56 5.85
N LYS A 67 -11.56 -5.47 5.49
CA LYS A 67 -11.19 -4.11 5.85
C LYS A 67 -11.91 -3.66 7.11
N HIS A 68 -11.13 -3.20 8.10
CA HIS A 68 -11.68 -2.62 9.33
C HIS A 68 -12.41 -1.31 9.03
N GLU A 69 -13.55 -1.05 9.68
CA GLU A 69 -14.35 0.18 9.49
C GLU A 69 -13.58 1.47 9.80
N GLY A 70 -12.65 1.42 10.77
CA GLY A 70 -11.78 2.55 11.14
C GLY A 70 -10.60 2.77 10.20
N GLU A 71 -10.35 1.89 9.21
CA GLU A 71 -9.33 2.11 8.20
C GLU A 71 -9.86 3.05 7.12
N LYS A 72 -9.24 4.24 7.01
CA LYS A 72 -9.65 5.25 6.03
C LYS A 72 -9.31 4.78 4.61
N ASP A 73 -10.27 4.90 3.70
CA ASP A 73 -10.11 4.47 2.29
C ASP A 73 -8.88 5.11 1.62
N GLY A 74 -8.65 6.41 1.80
CA GLY A 74 -7.47 7.11 1.25
C GLY A 74 -6.14 6.71 1.89
N LYS A 75 -6.16 5.93 2.99
CA LYS A 75 -4.95 5.40 3.64
C LYS A 75 -4.74 3.91 3.38
N SER A 76 -5.77 3.19 2.98
CA SER A 76 -5.72 1.77 2.67
C SER A 76 -5.00 1.51 1.34
N THR A 77 -3.88 0.83 1.40
CA THR A 77 -3.17 0.39 0.20
C THR A 77 -3.74 -0.92 -0.38
N ALA A 78 -4.57 -1.63 0.38
CA ALA A 78 -5.24 -2.85 -0.08
C ALA A 78 -6.17 -2.60 -1.26
N LEU A 79 -6.77 -1.40 -1.34
CA LEU A 79 -7.68 -1.02 -2.44
C LEU A 79 -6.97 -1.03 -3.80
N HIS A 80 -5.65 -0.81 -3.83
CA HIS A 80 -4.85 -0.95 -5.05
C HIS A 80 -5.01 -2.35 -5.66
N ALA A 81 -5.02 -3.41 -4.84
CA ALA A 81 -5.15 -4.78 -5.33
C ALA A 81 -6.49 -5.01 -6.05
N LYS A 82 -7.61 -4.48 -5.50
CA LYS A 82 -8.93 -4.59 -6.15
C LYS A 82 -8.96 -3.86 -7.49
N VAL A 83 -8.36 -2.69 -7.59
CA VAL A 83 -8.31 -1.92 -8.84
C VAL A 83 -7.44 -2.62 -9.89
N MET A 84 -6.34 -3.27 -9.47
CA MET A 84 -5.41 -3.95 -10.38
C MET A 84 -5.87 -5.35 -10.78
N ALA A 85 -6.62 -6.05 -9.92
CA ALA A 85 -7.12 -7.41 -10.15
C ALA A 85 -8.61 -7.52 -9.79
N PRO A 86 -9.50 -6.78 -10.50
CA PRO A 86 -10.90 -6.61 -10.11
C PRO A 86 -11.70 -7.91 -10.10
N GLU A 87 -11.29 -8.92 -10.87
CA GLU A 87 -12.00 -10.20 -10.94
C GLU A 87 -11.55 -11.20 -9.86
N ASP A 88 -10.39 -10.98 -9.25
CA ASP A 88 -9.77 -11.94 -8.33
C ASP A 88 -9.68 -11.43 -6.90
N VAL A 89 -9.94 -10.12 -6.67
CA VAL A 89 -9.88 -9.50 -5.34
C VAL A 89 -11.26 -9.00 -4.93
N GLU A 90 -11.67 -9.26 -3.69
CA GLU A 90 -12.86 -8.66 -3.08
C GLU A 90 -12.48 -7.86 -1.83
N ILE A 91 -13.18 -6.74 -1.61
CA ILE A 91 -13.05 -5.92 -0.40
C ILE A 91 -14.31 -6.12 0.43
N ILE A 92 -14.14 -6.70 1.60
CA ILE A 92 -15.23 -7.04 2.52
C ILE A 92 -15.15 -6.10 3.72
N ALA A 93 -16.21 -5.36 4.00
CA ALA A 93 -16.31 -4.59 5.24
C ALA A 93 -16.37 -5.55 6.44
N TYR A 94 -15.51 -5.33 7.43
CA TYR A 94 -15.49 -6.18 8.61
C TYR A 94 -16.79 -6.10 9.41
N SER A 95 -17.33 -7.25 9.72
CA SER A 95 -18.28 -7.52 10.80
C SER A 95 -17.96 -8.90 11.37
N GLU A 96 -18.48 -9.23 12.54
CA GLU A 96 -18.20 -10.54 13.18
C GLU A 96 -18.62 -11.72 12.31
N ASN A 97 -19.65 -11.53 11.48
CA ASN A 97 -20.25 -12.55 10.62
C ASN A 97 -19.92 -12.36 9.12
N CYS A 98 -18.99 -11.45 8.77
CA CYS A 98 -18.70 -11.14 7.37
C CYS A 98 -18.11 -12.31 6.56
N LEU A 99 -17.74 -13.40 7.23
CA LEU A 99 -17.13 -14.60 6.66
C LEU A 99 -17.95 -15.87 6.90
N ASP A 100 -19.24 -15.78 7.28
CA ASP A 100 -20.06 -16.95 7.63
C ASP A 100 -20.12 -17.98 6.49
N ASP A 101 -20.19 -17.53 5.24
CA ASP A 101 -20.25 -18.39 4.05
C ASP A 101 -18.89 -18.88 3.55
N VAL A 102 -17.77 -18.51 4.24
CA VAL A 102 -16.43 -18.89 3.79
C VAL A 102 -16.10 -20.32 4.25
N ASP A 103 -15.64 -21.14 3.29
CA ASP A 103 -15.07 -22.45 3.56
C ASP A 103 -13.66 -22.32 4.17
N VAL A 104 -13.54 -22.53 5.47
CA VAL A 104 -12.27 -22.40 6.21
C VAL A 104 -11.23 -23.45 5.81
N GLU A 105 -11.64 -24.62 5.32
CA GLU A 105 -10.72 -25.70 4.91
C GLU A 105 -10.02 -25.34 3.58
N ARG A 106 -10.71 -24.57 2.72
CA ARG A 106 -10.21 -24.13 1.41
C ARG A 106 -9.71 -22.70 1.42
N THR A 107 -9.68 -22.03 2.59
CA THR A 107 -9.26 -20.64 2.74
C THR A 107 -8.08 -20.54 3.72
N ALA A 108 -7.05 -19.79 3.35
CA ALA A 108 -5.95 -19.44 4.23
C ALA A 108 -6.04 -17.98 4.69
N LEU A 109 -5.43 -17.66 5.81
CA LEU A 109 -5.34 -16.29 6.35
C LEU A 109 -3.88 -15.83 6.31
N LEU A 110 -3.60 -14.75 5.58
CA LEU A 110 -2.28 -14.09 5.65
C LEU A 110 -2.16 -13.35 6.98
N PHE A 111 -1.53 -14.01 7.93
CA PHE A 111 -1.32 -13.46 9.28
C PHE A 111 -0.13 -14.14 9.98
N PRO A 112 0.79 -13.38 10.58
CA PRO A 112 1.93 -13.97 11.29
C PRO A 112 1.49 -14.70 12.55
N GLY A 113 2.13 -15.81 12.85
CA GLY A 113 1.89 -16.58 14.05
C GLY A 113 2.85 -17.77 14.17
N PRO A 114 2.96 -18.39 15.35
CA PRO A 114 3.85 -19.53 15.54
C PRO A 114 3.39 -20.79 14.77
N ASP A 115 2.12 -20.83 14.38
CA ASP A 115 1.46 -21.87 13.62
C ASP A 115 1.33 -21.53 12.11
N ALA A 116 1.92 -20.40 11.67
CA ALA A 116 1.82 -19.97 10.29
C ALA A 116 2.87 -20.67 9.41
N THR A 117 2.41 -21.18 8.26
CA THR A 117 3.26 -21.78 7.22
C THR A 117 3.68 -20.72 6.20
N ASN A 118 4.90 -20.77 5.70
CA ASN A 118 5.29 -19.91 4.61
C ASN A 118 4.50 -20.28 3.33
N ILE A 119 3.98 -19.29 2.62
CA ILE A 119 3.20 -19.54 1.38
C ILE A 119 4.01 -20.32 0.34
N ALA A 120 5.34 -20.15 0.30
CA ALA A 120 6.22 -20.87 -0.58
C ALA A 120 6.26 -22.40 -0.31
N ASP A 121 5.91 -22.81 0.90
CA ASP A 121 5.89 -24.21 1.35
C ASP A 121 4.48 -24.81 1.27
N MET A 122 3.47 -24.03 0.85
CA MET A 122 2.09 -24.49 0.73
C MET A 122 1.86 -25.22 -0.59
N ASP A 123 1.08 -26.31 -0.54
CA ASP A 123 0.54 -26.91 -1.75
C ASP A 123 -0.52 -25.98 -2.37
N PRO A 124 -0.31 -25.47 -3.60
CA PRO A 124 -1.30 -24.59 -4.25
C PRO A 124 -2.68 -25.23 -4.42
N ALA A 125 -2.78 -26.56 -4.49
CA ALA A 125 -4.05 -27.28 -4.59
C ALA A 125 -4.81 -27.36 -3.26
N SER A 126 -4.17 -26.99 -2.15
CA SER A 126 -4.75 -27.10 -0.80
C SER A 126 -5.68 -25.95 -0.41
N PHE A 127 -5.75 -24.87 -1.19
CA PHE A 127 -6.62 -23.72 -0.95
C PHE A 127 -7.04 -23.06 -2.26
N ASP A 128 -8.15 -22.33 -2.24
CA ASP A 128 -8.68 -21.60 -3.40
C ASP A 128 -8.61 -20.08 -3.19
N LYS A 129 -8.48 -19.67 -1.93
CA LYS A 129 -8.59 -18.28 -1.51
C LYS A 129 -7.65 -17.99 -0.34
N VAL A 130 -7.14 -16.74 -0.32
CA VAL A 130 -6.47 -16.19 0.86
C VAL A 130 -7.24 -14.96 1.34
N ILE A 131 -7.35 -14.82 2.66
CA ILE A 131 -7.87 -13.62 3.32
C ILE A 131 -6.71 -12.79 3.83
N VAL A 132 -6.82 -11.48 3.64
CA VAL A 132 -5.92 -10.46 4.20
C VAL A 132 -6.74 -9.52 5.07
N ILE A 133 -6.23 -9.18 6.24
CA ILE A 133 -6.86 -8.20 7.13
C ILE A 133 -6.23 -6.83 6.84
N ASP A 134 -7.08 -5.83 6.55
CA ASP A 134 -6.65 -4.45 6.32
C ASP A 134 -7.08 -3.55 7.47
N GLY A 135 -6.10 -2.96 8.12
CA GLY A 135 -6.23 -2.11 9.30
C GLY A 135 -4.92 -2.04 10.08
N THR A 136 -4.88 -1.20 11.11
CA THR A 136 -3.73 -1.18 12.04
C THR A 136 -3.54 -2.56 12.71
N TRP A 137 -2.34 -2.85 13.15
CA TRP A 137 -2.05 -4.11 13.87
C TRP A 137 -2.94 -4.36 15.08
N ARG A 138 -3.31 -3.27 15.80
CA ARG A 138 -4.27 -3.38 16.90
C ARG A 138 -5.65 -3.79 16.42
N GLN A 139 -6.13 -3.19 15.34
CA GLN A 139 -7.41 -3.53 14.72
C GLN A 139 -7.39 -4.96 14.18
N ALA A 140 -6.35 -5.34 13.43
CA ALA A 140 -6.21 -6.69 12.87
C ALA A 140 -6.21 -7.78 13.95
N LYS A 141 -5.53 -7.56 15.07
CA LYS A 141 -5.58 -8.48 16.23
C LYS A 141 -6.97 -8.54 16.85
N GLY A 142 -7.68 -7.40 16.92
CA GLY A 142 -9.06 -7.36 17.41
C GLY A 142 -10.00 -8.15 16.49
N MET A 143 -9.92 -7.94 15.19
CA MET A 143 -10.71 -8.69 14.20
C MET A 143 -10.45 -10.19 14.28
N LEU A 144 -9.18 -10.61 14.37
CA LEU A 144 -8.83 -12.02 14.56
C LEU A 144 -9.40 -12.58 15.86
N HIS A 145 -9.40 -11.80 16.94
CA HIS A 145 -9.93 -12.24 18.23
C HIS A 145 -11.45 -12.45 18.21
N HIS A 146 -12.19 -11.53 17.57
CA HIS A 146 -13.66 -11.56 17.61
C HIS A 146 -14.29 -12.42 16.50
N CYS A 147 -13.65 -12.56 15.35
CA CYS A 147 -14.16 -13.39 14.25
C CYS A 147 -13.70 -14.85 14.40
N GLN A 148 -14.66 -15.74 14.66
CA GLN A 148 -14.38 -17.18 14.83
C GLN A 148 -13.78 -17.79 13.56
N LYS A 149 -14.28 -17.46 12.38
CA LYS A 149 -13.79 -17.98 11.09
C LYS A 149 -12.32 -17.64 10.87
N LEU A 150 -11.90 -16.39 11.13
CA LEU A 150 -10.49 -15.99 11.01
C LEU A 150 -9.56 -16.82 11.92
N ARG A 151 -10.02 -17.17 13.13
CA ARG A 151 -9.23 -18.01 14.05
C ARG A 151 -9.09 -19.46 13.60
N GLN A 152 -10.07 -19.97 12.87
CA GLN A 152 -10.10 -21.36 12.41
C GLN A 152 -9.27 -21.59 11.15
N MET A 153 -9.02 -20.54 10.36
CA MET A 153 -8.25 -20.65 9.11
C MET A 153 -6.79 -21.00 9.37
N ARG A 154 -6.22 -21.75 8.45
CA ARG A 154 -4.78 -21.98 8.39
C ARG A 154 -4.10 -20.64 8.15
N LYS A 155 -3.07 -20.35 8.96
CA LYS A 155 -2.30 -19.11 8.77
C LYS A 155 -1.15 -19.34 7.80
N VAL A 156 -0.96 -18.37 6.93
CA VAL A 156 0.17 -18.30 6.01
C VAL A 156 0.97 -17.04 6.23
N THR A 157 2.24 -17.09 5.95
CA THR A 157 3.15 -15.95 5.97
C THR A 157 3.92 -15.84 4.65
N VAL A 158 4.54 -14.70 4.45
CA VAL A 158 5.51 -14.45 3.39
C VAL A 158 6.90 -14.30 3.99
N ASN A 159 7.94 -14.39 3.16
CA ASN A 159 9.29 -14.12 3.63
C ASN A 159 9.40 -12.68 4.17
N PRO A 160 10.08 -12.47 5.32
CA PRO A 160 10.19 -11.13 5.91
C PRO A 160 11.00 -10.20 5.01
N ARG A 161 10.45 -9.02 4.72
CA ARG A 161 11.08 -7.99 3.90
C ARG A 161 10.95 -6.63 4.54
N ARG A 162 11.90 -5.74 4.24
CA ARG A 162 11.85 -4.36 4.67
C ARG A 162 10.88 -3.60 3.80
N THR A 163 9.90 -2.92 4.44
CA THR A 163 8.88 -2.13 3.75
C THR A 163 9.49 -0.92 3.02
N LYS A 164 8.86 -0.55 1.90
CA LYS A 164 9.06 0.73 1.20
C LYS A 164 7.94 1.72 1.48
N PHE A 165 7.10 1.43 2.47
CA PHE A 165 5.96 2.26 2.81
C PHE A 165 6.42 3.59 3.43
N TRP A 166 5.87 4.68 2.94
CA TRP A 166 6.27 6.05 3.31
C TRP A 166 5.66 6.56 4.63
N ARG A 167 4.67 5.85 5.16
CA ARG A 167 4.07 6.24 6.43
C ARG A 167 4.82 5.60 7.58
N TYR A 168 5.04 6.41 8.63
CA TYR A 168 5.66 5.92 9.85
C TYR A 168 4.82 4.82 10.50
N GLN A 169 5.48 3.78 10.95
CA GLN A 169 4.90 2.71 11.74
C GLN A 169 5.66 2.59 13.06
N ASN A 170 4.90 2.42 14.17
CA ASN A 170 5.49 2.22 15.50
C ASN A 170 6.15 0.84 15.70
N PHE A 171 6.36 0.11 14.62
CA PHE A 171 6.96 -1.21 14.58
C PHE A 171 8.26 -1.16 13.78
N ASP A 172 8.98 -2.28 13.71
CA ASP A 172 10.19 -2.36 12.89
C ASP A 172 9.86 -2.34 11.38
N ASP A 173 10.89 -2.24 10.55
CA ASP A 173 10.79 -2.13 9.10
C ASP A 173 10.36 -3.41 8.38
N SER A 174 10.09 -4.48 9.11
CA SER A 174 9.51 -5.71 8.56
C SER A 174 7.98 -5.68 8.44
N TYR A 175 7.35 -4.65 9.00
CA TYR A 175 5.90 -4.47 8.90
C TYR A 175 5.54 -3.76 7.60
N MET A 176 5.14 -4.56 6.62
CA MET A 176 4.80 -4.13 5.27
C MET A 176 3.43 -3.42 5.21
N ALA A 177 3.26 -2.53 4.21
CA ALA A 177 1.94 -2.07 3.81
C ALA A 177 1.09 -3.24 3.28
N THR A 178 -0.23 -3.16 3.39
CA THR A 178 -1.11 -4.26 2.99
C THR A 178 -0.90 -4.68 1.53
N ILE A 179 -0.68 -3.72 0.62
CA ILE A 179 -0.39 -4.05 -0.79
C ILE A 179 0.96 -4.76 -0.97
N GLU A 180 2.00 -4.42 -0.18
CA GLU A 180 3.27 -5.13 -0.22
C GLU A 180 3.09 -6.57 0.25
N ALA A 181 2.35 -6.77 1.35
CA ALA A 181 2.04 -8.11 1.85
C ALA A 181 1.26 -8.94 0.82
N ILE A 182 0.28 -8.35 0.14
CA ILE A 182 -0.47 -8.97 -0.96
C ILE A 182 0.46 -9.31 -2.13
N TYR A 183 1.30 -8.39 -2.55
CA TYR A 183 2.26 -8.62 -3.63
C TYR A 183 3.19 -9.80 -3.33
N PHE A 184 3.78 -9.80 -2.12
CA PHE A 184 4.69 -10.89 -1.74
C PHE A 184 3.97 -12.21 -1.51
N LEU A 185 2.70 -12.21 -1.12
CA LEU A 185 1.89 -13.42 -1.08
C LEU A 185 1.87 -14.12 -2.44
N TYR A 186 1.60 -13.39 -3.51
CA TYR A 186 1.58 -13.96 -4.87
C TYR A 186 2.96 -14.26 -5.41
N ARG A 187 3.94 -13.39 -5.18
CA ARG A 187 5.32 -13.61 -5.61
C ARG A 187 5.92 -14.86 -4.97
N ASP A 188 5.75 -15.02 -3.66
CA ASP A 188 6.35 -16.13 -2.91
C ASP A 188 5.60 -17.46 -3.13
N SER A 189 4.33 -17.42 -3.60
CA SER A 189 3.59 -18.63 -3.99
C SER A 189 4.14 -19.28 -5.27
N VAL A 190 4.95 -18.56 -6.07
CA VAL A 190 5.63 -19.11 -7.24
C VAL A 190 6.88 -19.84 -6.80
N SER A 191 6.88 -21.16 -6.89
CA SER A 191 7.96 -22.03 -6.39
C SER A 191 9.30 -21.82 -7.09
N SER A 192 9.32 -21.42 -8.37
CA SER A 192 10.54 -21.11 -9.13
C SER A 192 10.22 -20.32 -10.40
N GLY A 193 11.21 -19.54 -10.86
CA GLY A 193 11.10 -18.87 -12.16
C GLY A 193 10.18 -17.64 -12.18
N TYR A 194 9.90 -17.01 -11.00
CA TYR A 194 9.16 -15.75 -10.96
C TYR A 194 9.79 -14.73 -11.91
N ASN A 195 9.00 -14.19 -12.82
CA ASN A 195 9.48 -13.29 -13.87
C ASN A 195 8.77 -11.92 -13.87
N GLY A 196 8.02 -11.59 -12.83
CA GLY A 196 7.30 -10.32 -12.69
C GLY A 196 5.81 -10.38 -13.00
N GLU A 197 5.20 -11.56 -13.03
CA GLU A 197 3.78 -11.75 -13.39
C GLU A 197 2.82 -10.91 -12.53
N TYR A 198 3.19 -10.71 -11.25
CA TYR A 198 2.35 -9.97 -10.28
C TYR A 198 2.88 -8.58 -9.95
N ASP A 199 3.96 -8.12 -10.60
CA ASP A 199 4.56 -6.81 -10.31
C ASP A 199 3.58 -5.65 -10.54
N ALA A 200 2.61 -5.83 -11.44
CA ALA A 200 1.57 -4.84 -11.67
C ALA A 200 0.69 -4.54 -10.43
N LEU A 201 0.61 -5.43 -9.42
CA LEU A 201 -0.04 -5.12 -8.14
C LEU A 201 0.57 -3.87 -7.47
N MET A 202 1.86 -3.65 -7.71
CA MET A 202 2.62 -2.53 -7.14
C MET A 202 2.51 -1.24 -7.96
N TYR A 203 1.68 -1.18 -9.01
CA TYR A 203 1.58 -0.05 -9.94
C TYR A 203 1.34 1.29 -9.23
N PHE A 204 0.28 1.42 -8.45
CA PHE A 204 0.00 2.63 -7.70
C PHE A 204 0.98 2.84 -6.55
N PHE A 205 1.37 1.76 -5.86
CA PHE A 205 2.31 1.87 -4.74
C PHE A 205 3.66 2.41 -5.19
N LYS A 206 4.20 1.89 -6.31
CA LYS A 206 5.44 2.40 -6.88
C LYS A 206 5.31 3.84 -7.35
N TYR A 207 4.21 4.20 -8.01
CA TYR A 207 3.94 5.58 -8.41
C TYR A 207 3.98 6.55 -7.23
N PHE A 208 3.29 6.23 -6.14
CA PHE A 208 3.31 7.06 -4.94
C PHE A 208 4.67 7.07 -4.25
N TYR A 209 5.38 5.95 -4.24
CA TYR A 209 6.73 5.88 -3.72
C TYR A 209 7.66 6.83 -4.50
N ASP A 210 7.69 6.75 -5.82
CA ASP A 210 8.53 7.58 -6.68
C ASP A 210 8.19 9.07 -6.51
N PHE A 211 6.90 9.40 -6.46
CA PHE A 211 6.43 10.76 -6.22
C PHE A 211 6.92 11.30 -4.88
N ILE A 212 6.78 10.56 -3.80
CA ILE A 212 7.21 10.96 -2.47
C ILE A 212 8.73 11.11 -2.40
N GLN A 213 9.49 10.21 -3.01
CA GLN A 213 10.94 10.33 -3.10
C GLN A 213 11.36 11.60 -3.88
N SER A 214 10.67 11.94 -4.96
CA SER A 214 10.93 13.16 -5.72
C SER A 214 10.65 14.43 -4.90
N GLU A 215 9.57 14.44 -4.10
CA GLU A 215 9.25 15.54 -3.19
C GLU A 215 10.33 15.74 -2.12
N TYR A 216 10.86 14.64 -1.56
CA TYR A 216 11.97 14.72 -0.61
C TYR A 216 13.25 15.24 -1.27
N ALA A 217 13.56 14.79 -2.49
CA ALA A 217 14.72 15.26 -3.23
C ALA A 217 14.61 16.75 -3.61
N ALA A 218 13.41 17.23 -3.93
CA ALA A 218 13.16 18.64 -4.27
C ALA A 218 13.26 19.59 -3.06
N ARG A 219 13.11 19.09 -1.84
CA ARG A 219 13.02 19.89 -0.61
C ARG A 219 13.93 19.36 0.49
N PRO A 220 15.26 19.24 0.26
CA PRO A 220 16.19 18.65 1.22
C PRO A 220 16.35 19.46 2.51
N GLU A 221 15.98 20.77 2.50
CA GLU A 221 15.98 21.64 3.68
C GLU A 221 14.84 21.38 4.64
N LYS A 222 13.75 20.73 4.19
CA LYS A 222 12.68 20.32 5.08
C LYS A 222 13.14 19.14 5.90
N SER A 223 13.37 19.36 7.19
CA SER A 223 13.53 18.27 8.13
C SER A 223 12.16 17.59 8.29
N PHE A 224 12.00 16.46 7.64
CA PHE A 224 10.84 15.62 7.85
C PHE A 224 10.98 14.99 9.23
N HIS A 225 10.36 15.61 10.23
CA HIS A 225 10.54 15.24 11.63
C HIS A 225 10.24 13.76 11.89
N ASN A 226 11.26 13.03 12.36
CA ASN A 226 11.21 11.78 13.12
C ASN A 226 10.21 10.67 12.70
N LYS A 227 9.54 10.80 11.56
CA LYS A 227 8.47 9.89 11.14
C LYS A 227 8.89 8.96 9.99
N HIS A 228 10.18 8.94 9.65
CA HIS A 228 10.70 8.07 8.62
C HIS A 228 11.57 6.99 9.23
N GLN A 229 11.47 5.81 8.67
CA GLN A 229 12.46 4.78 8.94
C GLN A 229 13.84 5.27 8.46
N LYS A 230 14.87 5.04 9.26
CA LYS A 230 16.24 5.40 8.89
C LYS A 230 16.61 4.77 7.54
N GLY A 231 17.05 5.59 6.60
CA GLY A 231 17.41 5.16 5.24
C GLY A 231 16.23 5.00 4.27
N TYR A 232 15.01 5.44 4.64
CA TYR A 232 13.87 5.45 3.73
C TYR A 232 14.08 6.48 2.61
N ILE A 233 14.61 7.66 2.92
CA ILE A 233 14.86 8.72 1.94
C ILE A 233 16.09 8.34 1.13
N ALA A 234 15.90 8.02 -0.14
CA ALA A 234 16.94 7.44 -0.99
C ALA A 234 18.14 8.39 -1.21
N TYR A 235 17.94 9.72 -1.21
CA TYR A 235 19.02 10.70 -1.41
C TYR A 235 19.89 10.87 -0.16
N GLU A 236 19.45 10.53 1.06
CA GLU A 236 20.28 10.60 2.27
C GLU A 236 21.52 9.69 2.18
N THR A 237 21.44 8.63 1.39
CA THR A 237 22.56 7.73 1.14
C THR A 237 23.56 8.29 0.12
N ALA A 238 23.20 9.32 -0.65
CA ALA A 238 24.01 9.92 -1.69
C ALA A 238 24.79 11.18 -1.22
N LEU A 239 24.45 11.74 -0.05
CA LEU A 239 25.12 12.93 0.49
C LEU A 239 26.18 12.55 1.55
N PRO A 240 27.40 13.08 1.48
CA PRO A 240 28.40 12.88 2.55
C PRO A 240 27.87 13.48 3.85
N SER A 241 28.04 12.75 4.94
CA SER A 241 27.51 13.03 6.29
C SER A 241 27.95 14.35 6.94
N THR A 242 28.66 15.23 6.24
CA THR A 242 29.29 16.46 6.76
C THR A 242 28.52 17.75 6.54
N SER A 243 27.41 17.77 5.75
CA SER A 243 26.73 19.03 5.42
C SER A 243 25.44 19.33 6.22
N LEU A 244 25.00 18.43 7.09
CA LEU A 244 23.71 18.57 7.82
C LEU A 244 23.79 19.20 9.22
N ARG A 245 24.97 19.75 9.61
CA ARG A 245 25.15 20.40 10.91
C ARG A 245 25.57 21.86 10.78
N GLN A 246 24.77 22.72 10.19
CA GLN A 246 24.81 24.17 10.49
C GLN A 246 23.78 24.90 9.62
N THR A 247 22.62 25.19 10.18
CA THR A 247 22.02 26.53 10.15
C THR A 247 20.75 26.52 11.01
N LYS A 248 20.91 26.93 12.26
CA LYS A 248 19.83 27.52 13.02
C LYS A 248 19.83 29.01 12.67
N SER A 249 18.82 29.51 12.01
CA SER A 249 18.28 30.87 12.16
C SER A 249 17.40 31.23 10.97
N SER A 250 16.14 31.27 11.21
CA SER A 250 15.19 32.34 10.88
C SER A 250 13.77 31.76 10.83
N VAL A 251 12.92 32.37 11.62
CA VAL A 251 11.53 32.02 11.86
C VAL A 251 10.72 32.31 10.60
N VAL A 252 10.21 31.27 9.97
CA VAL A 252 9.11 31.33 9.00
C VAL A 252 8.00 30.46 9.58
N PRO A 253 6.71 30.85 9.52
CA PRO A 253 5.63 30.06 10.09
C PRO A 253 5.58 28.67 9.44
N GLU A 254 5.77 27.64 10.25
CA GLU A 254 5.68 26.25 9.84
C GLU A 254 4.24 25.92 9.41
N ALA A 255 4.02 25.80 8.11
CA ALA A 255 2.93 24.96 7.64
C ALA A 255 3.37 23.50 7.89
N ASN A 256 2.92 22.91 8.98
CA ASN A 256 3.10 21.50 9.28
C ASN A 256 2.33 20.67 8.25
N TYR A 257 2.98 20.32 7.16
CA TYR A 257 2.50 19.23 6.29
C TYR A 257 2.87 17.91 6.95
N ASP A 258 1.91 17.36 7.69
CA ASP A 258 2.03 16.03 8.24
C ASP A 258 1.76 14.99 7.12
N PHE A 259 2.80 14.36 6.59
CA PHE A 259 2.68 13.33 5.53
C PHE A 259 1.93 12.08 6.03
N ASP A 260 1.73 11.91 7.34
CA ASP A 260 0.86 10.86 7.88
C ASP A 260 -0.63 11.16 7.67
N ASP A 261 -0.98 12.46 7.53
CA ASP A 261 -2.33 12.91 7.20
C ASP A 261 -2.50 13.22 5.71
N LEU A 262 -1.48 12.96 4.89
CA LEU A 262 -1.58 13.06 3.45
C LEU A 262 -2.67 12.08 2.98
N ASP A 263 -3.86 12.63 2.84
CA ASP A 263 -4.77 12.22 1.82
C ASP A 263 -3.96 12.37 0.52
N LEU A 264 -3.55 11.25 -0.09
CA LEU A 264 -2.74 11.28 -1.30
C LEU A 264 -3.39 12.14 -2.39
N ASP A 265 -4.71 12.33 -2.31
CA ASP A 265 -5.47 13.26 -3.10
C ASP A 265 -5.14 14.73 -2.83
N LEU A 266 -4.69 15.10 -1.62
CA LEU A 266 -4.31 16.49 -1.28
C LEU A 266 -2.84 16.81 -1.63
N ALA A 267 -1.96 15.81 -1.62
CA ALA A 267 -0.53 16.00 -1.94
C ALA A 267 -0.28 16.51 -3.36
N PHE A 268 -1.26 16.34 -4.25
CA PHE A 268 -1.19 16.75 -5.64
C PHE A 268 -1.93 18.06 -5.96
N GLN A 269 -2.29 18.86 -4.95
CA GLN A 269 -2.76 20.22 -5.23
C GLN A 269 -1.55 21.06 -5.67
N ALA A 270 -1.63 21.67 -6.87
CA ALA A 270 -0.70 22.68 -7.30
C ALA A 270 -0.62 23.81 -6.27
N PRO A 271 0.55 24.47 -6.06
CA PRO A 271 0.61 25.66 -5.24
C PRO A 271 -0.46 26.64 -5.75
N LEU A 272 -1.28 27.15 -4.84
CA LEU A 272 -2.13 28.29 -5.12
C LEU A 272 -1.19 29.41 -5.55
N ASP A 273 -1.29 29.86 -6.80
CA ASP A 273 -0.67 31.09 -7.26
C ASP A 273 -1.16 32.20 -6.33
N ASP A 274 -0.24 32.77 -5.54
CA ASP A 274 -0.42 34.04 -4.89
C ASP A 274 -0.55 35.09 -5.99
N GLN A 275 -1.75 35.27 -6.53
CA GLN A 275 -2.10 36.46 -7.26
C GLN A 275 -2.31 37.56 -6.22
N GLN A 276 -1.27 38.35 -6.06
CA GLN A 276 -1.33 39.65 -5.44
C GLN A 276 -2.36 40.49 -6.18
N ASP A 277 -3.47 40.75 -5.53
CA ASP A 277 -4.32 41.89 -5.89
C ASP A 277 -3.62 43.17 -5.42
N GLU A 278 -2.89 43.82 -6.33
CA GLU A 278 -2.63 45.26 -6.27
C GLU A 278 -3.81 45.97 -6.92
N ALA A 279 -4.63 46.64 -6.11
CA ALA A 279 -5.32 47.90 -6.46
C ALA A 279 -5.93 48.54 -5.20
#